data_f31b861cc01dd9dea024d43abd6e1ca6
#
_entry.id   f31b861cc01dd9dea024d43abd6e1ca6
#
_cell.length_a   1.000
_cell.length_b   1.000
_cell.length_c   1.000
_cell.angle_alpha   90.00
_cell.angle_beta   90.00
_cell.angle_gamma   90.00
#
_symmetry.space_group_name_H-M   'P 1'
#
loop_
_entity.id
_entity.type
_entity.pdbx_description
1 polymer ?
#
loop_
_entity_poly.entity_id
_entity_poly.type
_entity_poly.pdbx_seq_one_letter_code
_entity_poly.pdbx_strand_id
1 'polypeptide(L)'
;PVVSAPNATKKPLRVLLLEDNQADAALISHELQRSGMRILLAQVDSAEGFTAALKSFTPDVVLSDHSLAQFDSRAALEVLREVRPTAPFIIVTGNLIPAQAGTAIRAGAEDVVLKSNMRGLEASIANALSARRRLHGLTDRQIQVLKLVAAGHRTREIARRLGLSIKTIESHRSEIMKRLRIHDVVTLVRYAVRVGLIPAAL
;
A
#
# COMPACT_ATOMS: atom_id res chain seq x y z
N PRO A 1 -35.33 -17.77 4.03
CA PRO A 1 -34.11 -17.21 3.50
C PRO A 1 -33.89 -15.82 4.10
N VAL A 2 -32.94 -15.73 5.04
CA VAL A 2 -32.60 -14.48 5.70
C VAL A 2 -31.67 -13.73 4.74
N VAL A 3 -32.19 -12.69 4.10
CA VAL A 3 -31.41 -11.71 3.36
C VAL A 3 -30.64 -10.92 4.40
N SER A 4 -29.32 -11.17 4.48
CA SER A 4 -28.42 -10.43 5.36
C SER A 4 -28.39 -8.98 4.91
N ALA A 5 -28.89 -8.06 5.72
CA ALA A 5 -28.86 -6.63 5.46
C ALA A 5 -27.41 -6.15 5.28
N PRO A 6 -27.11 -5.22 4.36
CA PRO A 6 -25.78 -4.68 4.18
C PRO A 6 -25.34 -3.97 5.48
N ASN A 7 -24.15 -4.35 5.94
CA ASN A 7 -23.50 -3.94 7.19
C ASN A 7 -23.40 -2.39 7.27
N ALA A 8 -24.36 -1.74 7.92
CA ALA A 8 -24.61 -0.29 7.92
C ALA A 8 -23.61 0.54 8.77
N THR A 9 -22.53 -0.07 9.30
CA THR A 9 -21.63 0.57 10.29
C THR A 9 -20.19 0.82 9.80
N LYS A 10 -19.84 0.48 8.57
CA LYS A 10 -18.47 0.68 8.08
C LYS A 10 -18.30 2.09 7.50
N LYS A 11 -17.37 2.89 8.09
CA LYS A 11 -16.93 4.18 7.56
C LYS A 11 -16.56 4.06 6.07
N PRO A 12 -16.95 5.02 5.20
CA PRO A 12 -16.59 4.98 3.79
C PRO A 12 -15.06 5.01 3.63
N LEU A 13 -14.56 4.24 2.67
CA LEU A 13 -13.15 4.20 2.32
C LEU A 13 -12.75 5.51 1.64
N ARG A 14 -11.73 6.18 2.13
CA ARG A 14 -11.22 7.43 1.58
C ARG A 14 -10.21 7.13 0.49
N VAL A 15 -10.58 7.37 -0.75
CA VAL A 15 -9.76 7.12 -1.94
C VAL A 15 -9.26 8.46 -2.47
N LEU A 16 -7.95 8.66 -2.56
CA LEU A 16 -7.35 9.79 -3.24
C LEU A 16 -6.93 9.33 -4.63
N LEU A 17 -7.48 9.99 -5.66
CA LEU A 17 -7.18 9.72 -7.06
C LEU A 17 -6.30 10.85 -7.61
N LEU A 18 -5.12 10.50 -8.09
CA LEU A 18 -4.22 11.39 -8.82
C LEU A 18 -4.38 11.09 -10.32
N GLU A 19 -5.13 11.94 -11.02
CA GLU A 19 -5.53 11.75 -12.43
C GLU A 19 -5.90 13.11 -13.04
N ASP A 20 -5.28 13.49 -14.15
CA ASP A 20 -5.53 14.75 -14.86
C ASP A 20 -6.59 14.61 -15.98
N ASN A 21 -6.85 13.38 -16.42
CA ASN A 21 -7.88 13.10 -17.43
C ASN A 21 -9.25 12.86 -16.78
N GLN A 22 -10.21 13.74 -17.04
CA GLN A 22 -11.56 13.66 -16.49
C GLN A 22 -12.33 12.40 -16.91
N ALA A 23 -12.11 11.90 -18.14
CA ALA A 23 -12.77 10.68 -18.62
C ALA A 23 -12.26 9.44 -17.88
N ASP A 24 -10.95 9.37 -17.64
CA ASP A 24 -10.33 8.30 -16.88
C ASP A 24 -10.72 8.34 -15.39
N ALA A 25 -10.78 9.54 -14.81
CA ALA A 25 -11.28 9.74 -13.45
C ALA A 25 -12.74 9.28 -13.30
N ALA A 26 -13.60 9.61 -14.27
CA ALA A 26 -14.97 9.15 -14.29
C ALA A 26 -15.08 7.62 -14.43
N LEU A 27 -14.24 7.00 -15.26
CA LEU A 27 -14.17 5.54 -15.42
C LEU A 27 -13.79 4.86 -14.11
N ILE A 28 -12.74 5.34 -13.45
CA ILE A 28 -12.28 4.81 -12.15
C ILE A 28 -13.38 4.97 -11.09
N SER A 29 -13.99 6.15 -11.00
CA SER A 29 -15.09 6.42 -10.06
C SER A 29 -16.27 5.48 -10.29
N HIS A 30 -16.70 5.30 -11.54
CA HIS A 30 -17.78 4.39 -11.91
C HIS A 30 -17.48 2.94 -11.51
N GLU A 31 -16.27 2.46 -11.78
CA GLU A 31 -15.88 1.09 -11.44
C GLU A 31 -15.86 0.86 -9.92
N LEU A 32 -15.36 1.83 -9.15
CA LEU A 32 -15.37 1.77 -7.69
C LEU A 32 -16.80 1.77 -7.12
N GLN A 33 -17.72 2.55 -7.71
CA GLN A 33 -19.13 2.52 -7.32
C GLN A 33 -19.80 1.19 -7.67
N ARG A 34 -19.51 0.64 -8.86
CA ARG A 34 -20.05 -0.62 -9.34
C ARG A 34 -19.61 -1.82 -8.49
N SER A 35 -18.43 -1.77 -7.89
CA SER A 35 -17.92 -2.81 -6.98
C SER A 35 -18.70 -2.91 -5.66
N GLY A 36 -19.59 -1.96 -5.36
CA GLY A 36 -20.35 -1.92 -4.11
C GLY A 36 -19.56 -1.42 -2.90
N MET A 37 -18.32 -0.96 -3.10
CA MET A 37 -17.54 -0.33 -2.04
C MET A 37 -18.13 1.04 -1.67
N ARG A 38 -18.32 1.28 -0.39
CA ARG A 38 -18.67 2.63 0.09
C ARG A 38 -17.39 3.46 0.12
N ILE A 39 -17.27 4.39 -0.83
CA ILE A 39 -16.09 5.25 -0.98
C ILE A 39 -16.42 6.73 -0.77
N LEU A 40 -15.41 7.47 -0.35
CA LEU A 40 -15.32 8.93 -0.45
C LEU A 40 -14.10 9.21 -1.33
N LEU A 41 -14.34 9.71 -2.55
CA LEU A 41 -13.33 9.97 -3.56
C LEU A 41 -12.94 11.45 -3.55
N ALA A 42 -11.65 11.73 -3.49
CA ALA A 42 -11.07 13.02 -3.79
C ALA A 42 -10.16 12.87 -5.02
N GLN A 43 -10.29 13.77 -6.00
CA GLN A 43 -9.44 13.81 -7.18
C GLN A 43 -8.50 15.02 -7.11
N VAL A 44 -7.26 14.82 -7.53
CA VAL A 44 -6.23 15.85 -7.70
C VAL A 44 -5.42 15.57 -8.97
N ASP A 45 -4.83 16.61 -9.55
CA ASP A 45 -4.09 16.55 -10.82
C ASP A 45 -2.68 17.17 -10.75
N SER A 46 -2.29 17.66 -9.57
CA SER A 46 -1.02 18.37 -9.35
C SER A 46 -0.29 17.92 -8.09
N ALA A 47 1.01 18.18 -8.02
CA ALA A 47 1.87 17.85 -6.86
C ALA A 47 1.42 18.59 -5.60
N GLU A 48 1.06 19.87 -5.73
CA GLU A 48 0.58 20.71 -4.62
C GLU A 48 -0.76 20.19 -4.10
N GLY A 49 -1.71 19.92 -5.01
CA GLY A 49 -3.03 19.35 -4.69
C GLY A 49 -2.90 17.99 -4.02
N PHE A 50 -2.01 17.14 -4.52
CA PHE A 50 -1.73 15.83 -3.96
C PHE A 50 -1.18 15.92 -2.53
N THR A 51 -0.15 16.75 -2.32
CA THR A 51 0.47 16.97 -0.99
C THR A 51 -0.54 17.53 0.02
N ALA A 52 -1.34 18.50 -0.40
CA ALA A 52 -2.40 19.08 0.44
C ALA A 52 -3.47 18.05 0.80
N ALA A 53 -3.91 17.24 -0.18
CA ALA A 53 -4.91 16.19 0.03
C ALA A 53 -4.40 15.07 0.96
N LEU A 54 -3.13 14.67 0.87
CA LEU A 54 -2.55 13.70 1.79
C LEU A 54 -2.67 14.13 3.26
N LYS A 55 -2.54 15.42 3.54
CA LYS A 55 -2.61 16.00 4.90
C LYS A 55 -4.05 16.21 5.36
N SER A 56 -4.89 16.84 4.51
CA SER A 56 -6.25 17.25 4.89
C SER A 56 -7.28 16.14 4.69
N PHE A 57 -7.26 15.48 3.55
CA PHE A 57 -8.18 14.39 3.23
C PHE A 57 -7.80 13.07 3.93
N THR A 58 -6.53 12.85 4.27
CA THR A 58 -6.02 11.64 4.95
C THR A 58 -6.52 10.32 4.34
N PRO A 59 -6.15 10.01 3.08
CA PRO A 59 -6.68 8.86 2.36
C PRO A 59 -6.31 7.52 3.01
N ASP A 60 -7.20 6.54 2.87
CA ASP A 60 -6.97 5.14 3.22
C ASP A 60 -6.22 4.39 2.10
N VAL A 61 -6.35 4.84 0.86
CA VAL A 61 -5.65 4.33 -0.33
C VAL A 61 -5.48 5.45 -1.36
N VAL A 62 -4.35 5.40 -2.08
CA VAL A 62 -4.06 6.29 -3.21
C VAL A 62 -4.10 5.48 -4.50
N LEU A 63 -4.83 5.98 -5.48
CA LEU A 63 -4.81 5.54 -6.87
C LEU A 63 -4.10 6.62 -7.68
N SER A 64 -3.17 6.25 -8.55
CA SER A 64 -2.43 7.21 -9.37
C SER A 64 -2.37 6.74 -10.81
N ASP A 65 -2.68 7.60 -11.76
CA ASP A 65 -2.24 7.36 -13.12
C ASP A 65 -0.71 7.30 -13.20
N HIS A 66 -0.19 6.52 -14.13
CA HIS A 66 1.24 6.37 -14.32
C HIS A 66 1.86 7.55 -15.07
N SER A 67 1.12 8.16 -15.99
CA SER A 67 1.62 9.08 -17.01
C SER A 67 0.99 10.47 -16.91
N LEU A 68 1.11 11.11 -15.75
CA LEU A 68 0.74 12.51 -15.58
C LEU A 68 1.83 13.42 -16.18
N ALA A 69 1.42 14.49 -16.84
CA ALA A 69 2.33 15.34 -17.62
C ALA A 69 3.40 16.06 -16.78
N GLN A 70 3.12 16.39 -15.53
CA GLN A 70 4.00 17.19 -14.66
C GLN A 70 4.37 16.54 -13.34
N PHE A 71 3.70 15.46 -12.96
CA PHE A 71 3.89 14.81 -11.66
C PHE A 71 3.63 13.32 -11.79
N ASP A 72 4.66 12.55 -12.14
CA ASP A 72 4.54 11.13 -12.40
C ASP A 72 4.28 10.29 -11.13
N SER A 73 3.86 9.06 -11.32
CA SER A 73 3.52 8.14 -10.22
C SER A 73 4.70 7.83 -9.30
N ARG A 74 5.95 7.96 -9.77
CA ARG A 74 7.15 7.75 -8.96
C ARG A 74 7.33 8.91 -7.97
N ALA A 75 7.28 10.16 -8.46
CA ALA A 75 7.35 11.34 -7.61
C ALA A 75 6.20 11.37 -6.60
N ALA A 76 4.99 10.99 -7.03
CA ALA A 76 3.83 10.87 -6.14
C ALA A 76 4.06 9.84 -5.02
N LEU A 77 4.65 8.69 -5.34
CA LEU A 77 4.98 7.65 -4.36
C LEU A 77 6.04 8.14 -3.36
N GLU A 78 7.05 8.89 -3.80
CA GLU A 78 8.07 9.49 -2.93
C GLU A 78 7.43 10.47 -1.94
N VAL A 79 6.60 11.40 -2.40
CA VAL A 79 5.83 12.33 -1.54
C VAL A 79 4.91 11.57 -0.58
N LEU A 80 4.21 10.53 -1.05
CA LEU A 80 3.37 9.71 -0.19
C LEU A 80 4.17 9.06 0.95
N ARG A 81 5.37 8.54 0.65
CA ARG A 81 6.23 7.89 1.66
C ARG A 81 6.73 8.86 2.73
N GLU A 82 6.93 10.11 2.40
CA GLU A 82 7.29 11.16 3.35
C GLU A 82 6.10 11.58 4.22
N VAL A 83 4.95 11.86 3.61
CA VAL A 83 3.78 12.44 4.29
C VAL A 83 2.92 11.39 4.97
N ARG A 84 2.71 10.23 4.33
CA ARG A 84 1.79 9.19 4.79
C ARG A 84 2.28 7.78 4.41
N PRO A 85 3.40 7.32 4.97
CA PRO A 85 4.11 6.11 4.54
C PRO A 85 3.27 4.83 4.62
N THR A 86 2.24 4.82 5.46
CA THR A 86 1.37 3.65 5.65
C THR A 86 0.19 3.58 4.70
N ALA A 87 -0.10 4.60 3.89
CA ALA A 87 -1.17 4.53 2.90
C ALA A 87 -0.71 3.68 1.69
N PRO A 88 -1.51 2.70 1.23
CA PRO A 88 -1.20 1.94 0.02
C PRO A 88 -1.30 2.83 -1.22
N PHE A 89 -0.44 2.54 -2.20
CA PHE A 89 -0.36 3.23 -3.48
C PHE A 89 -0.54 2.22 -4.61
N ILE A 90 -1.57 2.40 -5.41
CA ILE A 90 -1.89 1.53 -6.55
C ILE A 90 -1.82 2.38 -7.82
N ILE A 91 -1.10 1.90 -8.82
CA ILE A 91 -1.00 2.55 -10.12
C ILE A 91 -2.14 2.03 -11.00
N VAL A 92 -2.84 2.96 -11.67
CA VAL A 92 -3.90 2.65 -12.63
C VAL A 92 -3.48 3.24 -13.96
N THR A 93 -3.16 2.42 -14.97
CA THR A 93 -2.55 2.89 -16.22
C THR A 93 -3.28 2.38 -17.45
N GLY A 94 -3.31 3.20 -18.51
CA GLY A 94 -3.84 2.81 -19.81
C GLY A 94 -2.94 1.84 -20.57
N ASN A 95 -1.64 1.87 -20.31
CA ASN A 95 -0.66 1.00 -20.95
C ASN A 95 0.27 0.38 -19.93
N LEU A 96 0.44 -0.94 -19.98
CA LEU A 96 1.30 -1.69 -19.09
C LEU A 96 2.53 -2.19 -19.84
N ILE A 97 3.68 -1.58 -19.56
CA ILE A 97 4.96 -2.13 -19.95
C ILE A 97 5.47 -2.97 -18.76
N PRO A 98 5.66 -4.30 -18.91
CA PRO A 98 6.01 -5.19 -17.79
C PRO A 98 7.22 -4.73 -16.97
N ALA A 99 8.24 -4.15 -17.65
CA ALA A 99 9.42 -3.61 -16.98
C ALA A 99 9.10 -2.43 -16.06
N GLN A 100 8.19 -1.53 -16.48
CA GLN A 100 7.74 -0.38 -15.69
C GLN A 100 6.90 -0.83 -14.47
N ALA A 101 6.00 -1.79 -14.68
CA ALA A 101 5.22 -2.37 -13.58
C ALA A 101 6.14 -3.00 -12.52
N GLY A 102 7.13 -3.79 -12.95
CA GLY A 102 8.12 -4.37 -12.04
C GLY A 102 8.91 -3.31 -11.27
N THR A 103 9.27 -2.20 -11.92
CA THR A 103 9.96 -1.08 -11.28
C THR A 103 9.09 -0.37 -10.26
N ALA A 104 7.82 -0.11 -10.59
CA ALA A 104 6.85 0.51 -9.68
C ALA A 104 6.63 -0.34 -8.41
N ILE A 105 6.46 -1.66 -8.57
CA ILE A 105 6.31 -2.59 -7.43
C ILE A 105 7.58 -2.61 -6.57
N ARG A 106 8.77 -2.61 -7.18
CA ARG A 106 10.04 -2.53 -6.42
C ARG A 106 10.17 -1.21 -5.68
N ALA A 107 9.70 -0.11 -6.25
CA ALA A 107 9.67 1.21 -5.60
C ALA A 107 8.66 1.29 -4.44
N GLY A 108 7.78 0.31 -4.29
CA GLY A 108 6.83 0.22 -3.18
C GLY A 108 5.38 0.48 -3.55
N ALA A 109 5.02 0.51 -4.83
CA ALA A 109 3.62 0.42 -5.23
C ALA A 109 3.04 -0.94 -4.82
N GLU A 110 1.78 -0.95 -4.39
CA GLU A 110 1.10 -2.19 -3.97
C GLU A 110 0.73 -3.04 -5.17
N ASP A 111 0.29 -2.40 -6.24
CA ASP A 111 -0.18 -3.08 -7.44
C ASP A 111 -0.19 -2.13 -8.64
N VAL A 112 -0.32 -2.69 -9.85
CA VAL A 112 -0.51 -1.97 -11.11
C VAL A 112 -1.71 -2.56 -11.82
N VAL A 113 -2.75 -1.74 -12.04
CA VAL A 113 -4.02 -2.13 -12.64
C VAL A 113 -4.17 -1.45 -14.00
N LEU A 114 -4.57 -2.21 -15.02
CA LEU A 114 -4.85 -1.66 -16.34
C LEU A 114 -6.23 -1.00 -16.41
N LYS A 115 -6.31 0.22 -16.98
CA LYS A 115 -7.59 0.92 -17.27
C LYS A 115 -8.51 0.10 -18.19
N SER A 116 -7.94 -0.75 -19.04
CA SER A 116 -8.69 -1.70 -19.88
C SER A 116 -9.26 -2.92 -19.14
N ASN A 117 -8.79 -3.18 -17.90
CA ASN A 117 -9.25 -4.30 -17.06
C ASN A 117 -9.41 -3.87 -15.59
N MET A 118 -10.33 -2.96 -15.34
CA MET A 118 -10.60 -2.40 -14.02
C MET A 118 -11.26 -3.37 -13.02
N ARG A 119 -11.72 -4.55 -13.49
CA ARG A 119 -12.37 -5.56 -12.61
C ARG A 119 -11.47 -6.02 -11.46
N GLY A 120 -10.15 -5.91 -11.61
CA GLY A 120 -9.17 -6.23 -10.57
C GLY A 120 -8.98 -5.14 -9.51
N LEU A 121 -9.46 -3.91 -9.73
CA LEU A 121 -9.17 -2.77 -8.87
C LEU A 121 -9.69 -2.96 -7.44
N GLU A 122 -10.91 -3.45 -7.29
CA GLU A 122 -11.49 -3.78 -5.97
C GLU A 122 -10.61 -4.77 -5.20
N ALA A 123 -10.22 -5.86 -5.86
CA ALA A 123 -9.38 -6.89 -5.25
C ALA A 123 -8.00 -6.34 -4.88
N SER A 124 -7.41 -5.52 -5.74
CA SER A 124 -6.14 -4.83 -5.47
C SER A 124 -6.23 -3.95 -4.23
N ILE A 125 -7.25 -3.10 -4.13
CA ILE A 125 -7.51 -2.25 -2.95
C ILE A 125 -7.71 -3.10 -1.70
N ALA A 126 -8.55 -4.13 -1.76
CA ALA A 126 -8.84 -5.01 -0.62
C ALA A 126 -7.58 -5.73 -0.12
N ASN A 127 -6.74 -6.22 -1.03
CA ASN A 127 -5.46 -6.88 -0.71
C ASN A 127 -4.48 -5.90 -0.04
N ALA A 128 -4.35 -4.70 -0.58
CA ALA A 128 -3.50 -3.64 -0.04
C ALA A 128 -3.90 -3.25 1.38
N LEU A 129 -5.18 -3.01 1.61
CA LEU A 129 -5.73 -2.69 2.93
C LEU A 129 -5.62 -3.85 3.92
N SER A 130 -5.77 -5.10 3.44
CA SER A 130 -5.56 -6.29 4.26
C SER A 130 -4.12 -6.43 4.72
N ALA A 131 -3.15 -6.16 3.84
CA ALA A 131 -1.73 -6.16 4.19
C ALA A 131 -1.43 -5.14 5.30
N ARG A 132 -1.97 -3.93 5.19
CA ARG A 132 -1.83 -2.89 6.23
C ARG A 132 -2.45 -3.30 7.56
N ARG A 133 -3.65 -3.87 7.55
CA ARG A 133 -4.29 -4.37 8.78
C ARG A 133 -3.46 -5.44 9.48
N ARG A 134 -2.82 -6.34 8.73
CA ARG A 134 -1.92 -7.34 9.32
C ARG A 134 -0.69 -6.71 9.97
N LEU A 135 -0.14 -5.64 9.38
CA LEU A 135 0.96 -4.89 10.00
C LEU A 135 0.52 -4.27 11.34
N HIS A 136 -0.67 -3.67 11.40
CA HIS A 136 -1.23 -3.10 12.64
C HIS A 136 -1.50 -4.17 13.72
N GLY A 137 -1.59 -5.44 13.36
CA GLY A 137 -1.69 -6.55 14.30
C GLY A 137 -0.37 -6.96 14.97
N LEU A 138 0.76 -6.39 14.56
CA LEU A 138 2.05 -6.59 15.19
C LEU A 138 2.25 -5.64 16.38
N THR A 139 2.95 -6.10 17.41
CA THR A 139 3.39 -5.23 18.51
C THR A 139 4.53 -4.32 18.05
N ASP A 140 4.75 -3.19 18.75
CA ASP A 140 5.88 -2.29 18.46
C ASP A 140 7.21 -3.01 18.43
N ARG A 141 7.41 -3.98 19.34
CA ARG A 141 8.62 -4.80 19.38
C ARG A 141 8.76 -5.68 18.14
N GLN A 142 7.67 -6.28 17.68
CA GLN A 142 7.66 -7.05 16.44
C GLN A 142 7.92 -6.17 15.21
N ILE A 143 7.39 -4.94 15.19
CA ILE A 143 7.67 -3.97 14.13
C ILE A 143 9.16 -3.59 14.11
N GLN A 144 9.79 -3.36 15.27
CA GLN A 144 11.24 -3.10 15.37
C GLN A 144 12.07 -4.27 14.82
N VAL A 145 11.71 -5.51 15.19
CA VAL A 145 12.38 -6.71 14.67
C VAL A 145 12.19 -6.83 13.17
N LEU A 146 10.96 -6.62 12.67
CA LEU A 146 10.66 -6.67 11.24
C LEU A 146 11.47 -5.65 10.43
N LYS A 147 11.59 -4.41 10.91
CA LYS A 147 12.43 -3.37 10.29
C LYS A 147 13.88 -3.81 10.14
N LEU A 148 14.46 -4.35 11.20
CA LEU A 148 15.86 -4.79 11.21
C LEU A 148 16.09 -6.03 10.33
N VAL A 149 15.17 -6.98 10.32
CA VAL A 149 15.21 -8.13 9.39
C VAL A 149 15.15 -7.66 7.95
N ALA A 150 14.23 -6.74 7.64
CA ALA A 150 14.05 -6.21 6.30
C ALA A 150 15.23 -5.33 5.83
N ALA A 151 15.93 -4.69 6.77
CA ALA A 151 17.19 -3.98 6.51
C ALA A 151 18.41 -4.92 6.36
N GLY A 152 18.22 -6.24 6.37
CA GLY A 152 19.27 -7.22 6.14
C GLY A 152 20.12 -7.60 7.36
N HIS A 153 19.75 -7.14 8.56
CA HIS A 153 20.50 -7.49 9.77
C HIS A 153 20.33 -8.97 10.15
N ARG A 154 21.44 -9.59 10.56
CA ARG A 154 21.45 -10.99 11.04
C ARG A 154 20.81 -11.08 12.44
N THR A 155 20.24 -12.23 12.78
CA THR A 155 19.56 -12.47 14.07
C THR A 155 20.42 -12.07 15.27
N ARG A 156 21.73 -12.38 15.25
CA ARG A 156 22.67 -12.03 16.32
C ARG A 156 22.88 -10.52 16.48
N GLU A 157 22.90 -9.77 15.36
CA GLU A 157 23.01 -8.32 15.36
C GLU A 157 21.73 -7.66 15.89
N ILE A 158 20.58 -8.19 15.49
CA ILE A 158 19.27 -7.73 15.98
C ILE A 158 19.18 -7.95 17.49
N ALA A 159 19.57 -9.13 17.97
CA ALA A 159 19.60 -9.46 19.39
C ALA A 159 20.43 -8.46 20.20
N ARG A 160 21.65 -8.16 19.73
CA ARG A 160 22.54 -7.18 20.36
C ARG A 160 21.95 -5.76 20.36
N ARG A 161 21.41 -5.30 19.21
CA ARG A 161 20.82 -3.95 19.06
C ARG A 161 19.61 -3.74 19.95
N LEU A 162 18.82 -4.78 20.13
CA LEU A 162 17.58 -4.71 20.87
C LEU A 162 17.69 -5.16 22.35
N GLY A 163 18.89 -5.57 22.80
CA GLY A 163 19.11 -6.05 24.17
C GLY A 163 18.34 -7.34 24.49
N LEU A 164 18.20 -8.25 23.50
CA LEU A 164 17.44 -9.50 23.62
C LEU A 164 18.32 -10.72 23.36
N SER A 165 17.85 -11.90 23.78
CA SER A 165 18.48 -13.17 23.42
C SER A 165 18.23 -13.52 21.93
N ILE A 166 19.12 -14.30 21.33
CA ILE A 166 18.95 -14.83 19.98
C ILE A 166 17.62 -15.60 19.89
N LYS A 167 17.33 -16.46 20.89
CA LYS A 167 16.09 -17.24 20.96
C LYS A 167 14.84 -16.34 20.96
N THR A 168 14.90 -15.20 21.65
CA THR A 168 13.79 -14.23 21.68
C THR A 168 13.56 -13.61 20.29
N ILE A 169 14.63 -13.28 19.56
CA ILE A 169 14.51 -12.76 18.19
C ILE A 169 13.94 -13.82 17.24
N GLU A 170 14.35 -15.06 17.35
CA GLU A 170 13.82 -16.18 16.56
C GLU A 170 12.32 -16.38 16.83
N SER A 171 11.90 -16.31 18.09
CA SER A 171 10.48 -16.35 18.46
C SER A 171 9.70 -15.19 17.85
N HIS A 172 10.20 -13.95 17.94
CA HIS A 172 9.56 -12.80 17.30
C HIS A 172 9.46 -12.97 15.78
N ARG A 173 10.51 -13.45 15.11
CA ARG A 173 10.49 -13.71 13.67
C ARG A 173 9.42 -14.74 13.30
N SER A 174 9.35 -15.85 14.02
CA SER A 174 8.34 -16.89 13.81
C SER A 174 6.92 -16.34 13.97
N GLU A 175 6.65 -15.59 15.04
CA GLU A 175 5.35 -14.96 15.27
C GLU A 175 4.98 -13.91 14.21
N ILE A 176 5.94 -13.08 13.77
CA ILE A 176 5.75 -12.11 12.68
C ILE A 176 5.35 -12.85 11.41
N MET A 177 6.10 -13.86 11.00
CA MET A 177 5.84 -14.64 9.78
C MET A 177 4.47 -15.30 9.84
N LYS A 178 4.10 -15.90 10.98
CA LYS A 178 2.78 -16.50 11.20
C LYS A 178 1.65 -15.47 11.07
N ARG A 179 1.76 -14.31 11.75
CA ARG A 179 0.73 -13.25 11.72
C ARG A 179 0.58 -12.63 10.34
N LEU A 180 1.68 -12.43 9.64
CA LEU A 180 1.68 -11.89 8.28
C LEU A 180 1.30 -12.93 7.22
N ARG A 181 1.27 -14.23 7.56
CA ARG A 181 1.08 -15.36 6.65
C ARG A 181 2.16 -15.40 5.56
N ILE A 182 3.41 -15.21 5.98
CA ILE A 182 4.59 -15.21 5.13
C ILE A 182 5.51 -16.34 5.58
N HIS A 183 6.10 -17.08 4.64
CA HIS A 183 6.85 -18.30 4.95
C HIS A 183 8.36 -18.19 4.66
N ASP A 184 8.80 -17.10 4.03
CA ASP A 184 10.21 -16.88 3.69
C ASP A 184 10.63 -15.42 3.92
N VAL A 185 11.94 -15.21 4.04
CA VAL A 185 12.52 -13.89 4.35
C VAL A 185 12.43 -12.93 3.17
N VAL A 186 12.52 -13.42 1.94
CA VAL A 186 12.46 -12.57 0.75
C VAL A 186 11.07 -11.93 0.63
N THR A 187 10.03 -12.74 0.80
CA THR A 187 8.64 -12.25 0.85
C THR A 187 8.41 -11.31 2.02
N LEU A 188 9.07 -11.55 3.18
CA LEU A 188 8.98 -10.67 4.34
C LEU A 188 9.61 -9.28 4.06
N VAL A 189 10.77 -9.25 3.39
CA VAL A 189 11.43 -8.00 2.97
C VAL A 189 10.54 -7.24 1.98
N ARG A 190 10.03 -7.91 0.95
CA ARG A 190 9.10 -7.31 -0.03
C ARG A 190 7.85 -6.74 0.66
N TYR A 191 7.31 -7.45 1.63
CA TYR A 191 6.18 -6.98 2.42
C TYR A 191 6.54 -5.69 3.18
N ALA A 192 7.69 -5.64 3.85
CA ALA A 192 8.12 -4.47 4.61
C ALA A 192 8.33 -3.23 3.74
N VAL A 193 8.90 -3.38 2.52
CA VAL A 193 9.00 -2.31 1.52
C VAL A 193 7.60 -1.87 1.08
N ARG A 194 6.77 -2.81 0.65
CA ARG A 194 5.42 -2.55 0.17
C ARG A 194 4.58 -1.76 1.17
N VAL A 195 4.58 -2.17 2.46
CA VAL A 195 3.84 -1.44 3.50
C VAL A 195 4.54 -0.15 3.96
N GLY A 196 5.62 0.28 3.32
CA GLY A 196 6.35 1.50 3.66
C GLY A 196 7.06 1.46 5.01
N LEU A 197 7.38 0.27 5.50
CA LEU A 197 8.06 0.10 6.77
C LEU A 197 9.57 0.38 6.67
N ILE A 198 10.15 0.11 5.50
CA ILE A 198 11.50 0.46 5.09
C ILE A 198 11.46 1.01 3.65
N PRO A 199 12.39 1.88 3.25
CA PRO A 199 12.51 2.32 1.87
C PRO A 199 12.87 1.13 0.97
N ALA A 200 12.47 1.20 -0.31
CA ALA A 200 13.01 0.31 -1.32
C ALA A 200 14.52 0.62 -1.45
N ALA A 201 15.38 -0.39 -1.30
CA ALA A 201 16.77 -0.23 -1.66
C ALA A 201 16.86 0.01 -3.18
N LEU A 202 17.52 1.10 -3.56
CA LEU A 202 17.82 1.42 -4.96
C LEU A 202 18.81 0.42 -5.55
#